data_b219b02208638963029969d6472a0d33
#
_entry.id   b219b02208638963029969d6472a0d33
#
_cell.length_a   1.000
_cell.length_b   1.000
_cell.length_c   1.000
_cell.angle_alpha   90.00
_cell.angle_beta   90.00
_cell.angle_gamma   90.00
#
_symmetry.space_group_name_H-M   'P 1'
#
loop_
_entity.id
_entity.type
_entity.pdbx_description
1 polymer ?
#
loop_
_entity_poly.entity_id
_entity_poly.type
_entity_poly.pdbx_seq_one_letter_code
_entity_poly.pdbx_strand_id
1 'polypeptide(L)'
;MEGEAILRLVTDSAHLMLLDEHGQELRSIEFADLLQKRMSAGTKRLVFVIGGPYGFSDAVYQRANSKLSLSKMTFSHQIVRAIFTEQLYRAFTILKNEPYHHE
;
A
#
# COMPACT_ATOMS: atom_id res chain seq x y z
N MET A 1 -16.98 3.03 11.75
CA MET A 1 -17.05 1.59 11.85
C MET A 1 -15.86 0.91 11.27
N GLU A 2 -15.74 0.80 9.96
CA GLU A 2 -14.51 0.26 9.39
C GLU A 2 -13.28 1.08 9.79
N GLY A 3 -13.41 2.41 9.84
CA GLY A 3 -12.32 3.27 10.24
C GLY A 3 -11.84 3.01 11.66
N GLU A 4 -12.75 2.79 12.58
CA GLU A 4 -12.38 2.49 13.96
C GLU A 4 -11.68 1.14 14.07
N ALA A 5 -12.14 0.14 13.30
CA ALA A 5 -11.51 -1.18 13.28
C ALA A 5 -10.07 -1.07 12.75
N ILE A 6 -9.86 -0.29 11.69
CA ILE A 6 -8.53 -0.07 11.13
C ILE A 6 -7.62 0.59 12.17
N LEU A 7 -8.12 1.64 12.84
CA LEU A 7 -7.33 2.37 13.83
C LEU A 7 -6.95 1.50 15.03
N ARG A 8 -7.79 0.55 15.40
CA ARG A 8 -7.49 -0.40 16.47
C ARG A 8 -6.41 -1.40 16.10
N LEU A 9 -6.36 -1.78 14.82
CA LEU A 9 -5.40 -2.77 14.34
C LEU A 9 -4.02 -2.17 14.08
N VAL A 10 -3.94 -0.84 13.91
CA VAL A 10 -2.70 -0.16 13.56
C VAL A 10 -2.13 0.52 14.80
N THR A 11 -0.99 0.02 15.26
CA THR A 11 -0.30 0.63 16.41
C THR A 11 0.40 1.92 15.98
N ASP A 12 0.77 2.76 16.96
CA ASP A 12 1.44 4.03 16.70
C ASP A 12 2.77 3.85 15.96
N SER A 13 3.44 2.72 16.18
CA SER A 13 4.73 2.45 15.55
C SER A 13 4.63 1.86 14.15
N ALA A 14 3.43 1.46 13.71
CA ALA A 14 3.24 0.90 12.39
C ALA A 14 3.16 2.01 11.34
N HIS A 15 3.71 1.73 10.17
CA HIS A 15 3.53 2.59 9.01
C HIS A 15 2.27 2.15 8.27
N LEU A 16 1.27 3.02 8.22
CA LEU A 16 0.00 2.74 7.54
C LEU A 16 0.00 3.35 6.16
N MET A 17 -0.17 2.51 5.16
CA MET A 17 -0.29 2.94 3.77
C MET A 17 -1.67 2.58 3.24
N LEU A 18 -2.39 3.58 2.78
CA LEU A 18 -3.72 3.39 2.22
C LEU A 18 -3.63 3.19 0.70
N LEU A 19 -4.37 2.24 0.20
CA LEU A 19 -4.53 2.07 -1.25
C LEU A 19 -5.76 2.88 -1.65
N ASP A 20 -5.51 4.04 -2.25
CA ASP A 20 -6.52 5.05 -2.53
C ASP A 20 -6.22 5.66 -3.90
N GLU A 21 -7.24 5.81 -4.72
CA GLU A 21 -7.09 6.38 -6.06
C GLU A 21 -6.52 7.80 -6.06
N HIS A 22 -6.63 8.50 -4.94
CA HIS A 22 -6.05 9.84 -4.78
C HIS A 22 -4.62 9.81 -4.25
N GLY A 23 -4.05 8.63 -4.06
CA GLY A 23 -2.68 8.50 -3.60
C GLY A 23 -1.66 8.72 -4.70
N GLN A 24 -0.39 8.55 -4.35
CA GLN A 24 0.71 8.68 -5.27
C GLN A 24 0.78 7.45 -6.18
N GLU A 25 0.88 7.68 -7.49
CA GLU A 25 1.12 6.61 -8.44
C GLU A 25 2.62 6.35 -8.56
N LEU A 26 3.01 5.08 -8.51
CA LEU A 26 4.40 4.67 -8.59
C LEU A 26 4.58 3.62 -9.68
N ARG A 27 5.75 3.64 -10.30
CA ARG A 27 6.18 2.52 -11.14
C ARG A 27 6.56 1.35 -10.24
N SER A 28 6.57 0.14 -10.79
CA SER A 28 6.90 -1.06 -10.00
C SER A 28 8.28 -0.97 -9.35
N ILE A 29 9.26 -0.42 -10.04
CA ILE A 29 10.60 -0.23 -9.48
C ILE A 29 10.56 0.79 -8.35
N GLU A 30 9.79 1.85 -8.50
CA GLU A 30 9.64 2.87 -7.45
C GLU A 30 8.97 2.30 -6.20
N PHE A 31 7.99 1.43 -6.39
CA PHE A 31 7.34 0.76 -5.27
C PHE A 31 8.31 -0.17 -4.54
N ALA A 32 9.12 -0.93 -5.28
CA ALA A 32 10.16 -1.76 -4.68
C ALA A 32 11.14 -0.92 -3.86
N ASP A 33 11.55 0.22 -4.39
CA ASP A 33 12.45 1.15 -3.70
C ASP A 33 11.82 1.70 -2.42
N LEU A 34 10.52 2.01 -2.46
CA LEU A 34 9.78 2.46 -1.29
C LEU A 34 9.79 1.40 -0.19
N LEU A 35 9.55 0.14 -0.55
CA LEU A 35 9.59 -0.96 0.41
C LEU A 35 10.98 -1.12 1.00
N GLN A 36 12.02 -1.02 0.18
CA GLN A 36 13.40 -1.09 0.65
C GLN A 36 13.70 0.01 1.67
N LYS A 37 13.25 1.23 1.39
CA LYS A 37 13.46 2.36 2.28
C LYS A 37 12.74 2.15 3.62
N ARG A 38 11.53 1.58 3.60
CA ARG A 38 10.80 1.30 4.84
C ARG A 38 11.52 0.25 5.67
N MET A 39 12.02 -0.80 5.03
CA MET A 39 12.78 -1.83 5.75
C MET A 39 14.09 -1.28 6.32
N SER A 40 14.80 -0.47 5.54
CA SER A 40 16.06 0.13 5.97
C SER A 40 15.87 1.15 7.09
N ALA A 41 14.70 1.81 7.15
CA ALA A 41 14.39 2.77 8.20
C ALA A 41 13.99 2.10 9.52
N GLY A 42 13.96 0.77 9.55
CA GLY A 42 13.60 0.03 10.77
C GLY A 42 12.11 -0.07 11.02
N THR A 43 11.30 0.14 9.99
CA THR A 43 9.84 -0.03 10.11
C THR A 43 9.54 -1.48 10.46
N LYS A 44 9.02 -1.72 11.65
CA LYS A 44 8.76 -3.08 12.13
C LYS A 44 7.48 -3.65 11.54
N ARG A 45 6.52 -2.79 11.22
CA ARG A 45 5.24 -3.23 10.70
C ARG A 45 4.75 -2.24 9.65
N LEU A 46 4.52 -2.74 8.46
CA LEU A 46 3.95 -1.99 7.36
C LEU A 46 2.57 -2.57 7.06
N VAL A 47 1.54 -1.75 7.18
CA VAL A 47 0.16 -2.18 7.04
C VAL A 47 -0.42 -1.50 5.80
N PHE A 48 -0.95 -2.31 4.89
CA PHE A 48 -1.66 -1.83 3.71
C PHE A 48 -3.15 -2.04 3.91
N VAL A 49 -3.95 -1.03 3.60
CA VAL A 49 -5.40 -1.15 3.70
C VAL A 49 -6.02 -0.69 2.39
N ILE A 50 -6.88 -1.54 1.84
CA ILE A 50 -7.61 -1.26 0.61
C ILE A 50 -8.93 -0.61 0.99
N GLY A 51 -9.20 0.57 0.44
CA GLY A 51 -10.43 1.29 0.71
C GLY A 51 -11.63 0.72 -0.02
N GLY A 52 -12.81 0.93 0.55
CA GLY A 52 -14.07 0.62 -0.10
C GLY A 52 -14.47 1.69 -1.12
N PRO A 53 -15.69 1.57 -1.70
CA PRO A 53 -16.13 2.48 -2.76
C PRO A 53 -16.25 3.95 -2.33
N TYR A 54 -16.38 4.20 -1.04
CA TYR A 54 -16.50 5.56 -0.50
C TYR A 54 -15.21 6.09 0.13
N GLY A 55 -14.11 5.35 -0.05
CA GLY A 55 -12.82 5.75 0.50
C GLY A 55 -12.72 5.48 2.00
N PHE A 56 -11.97 6.32 2.69
CA PHE A 56 -11.69 6.18 4.12
C PHE A 56 -12.27 7.35 4.90
N SER A 57 -12.48 7.15 6.20
CA SER A 57 -12.88 8.24 7.08
C SER A 57 -11.73 9.23 7.25
N ASP A 58 -12.06 10.46 7.69
CA ASP A 58 -11.04 11.48 7.93
C ASP A 58 -10.02 11.03 8.97
N ALA A 59 -10.47 10.31 10.01
CA ALA A 59 -9.58 9.83 11.05
C ALA A 59 -8.54 8.85 10.49
N VAL A 60 -8.94 7.99 9.55
CA VAL A 60 -8.03 7.06 8.90
C VAL A 60 -7.04 7.81 8.01
N TYR A 61 -7.51 8.79 7.25
CA TYR A 61 -6.61 9.61 6.43
C TYR A 61 -5.58 10.35 7.28
N GLN A 62 -6.00 10.88 8.42
CA GLN A 62 -5.08 11.59 9.32
C GLN A 62 -4.04 10.65 9.93
N ARG A 63 -4.44 9.42 10.25
CA ARG A 63 -3.52 8.43 10.80
C ARG A 63 -2.53 7.90 9.77
N ALA A 64 -2.92 7.84 8.50
CA ALA A 64 -2.11 7.21 7.46
C ALA A 64 -0.78 7.94 7.28
N ASN A 65 0.28 7.16 7.08
CA ASN A 65 1.61 7.69 6.83
C ASN A 65 1.81 7.99 5.35
N SER A 66 1.14 7.22 4.48
CA SER A 66 1.24 7.44 3.04
C SER A 66 0.01 6.86 2.34
N LYS A 67 -0.15 7.24 1.09
CA LYS A 67 -1.23 6.76 0.23
C LYS A 67 -0.63 6.35 -1.11
N LEU A 68 -1.04 5.20 -1.61
CA LEU A 68 -0.58 4.65 -2.87
C LEU A 68 -1.77 4.44 -3.78
N SER A 69 -1.68 4.93 -5.02
CA SER A 69 -2.69 4.67 -6.03
C SER A 69 -2.15 3.64 -7.02
N LEU A 70 -2.90 2.55 -7.19
CA LEU A 70 -2.59 1.56 -8.21
C LEU A 70 -3.06 2.02 -9.58
N SER A 71 -4.10 2.85 -9.59
CA SER A 71 -4.66 3.41 -10.82
C SER A 71 -5.66 4.51 -10.43
N LYS A 72 -5.83 5.48 -11.31
CA LYS A 72 -6.89 6.48 -11.14
C LYS A 72 -8.25 5.95 -11.53
N MET A 73 -8.28 4.78 -12.18
CA MET A 73 -9.53 4.12 -12.53
C MET A 73 -10.05 3.35 -11.33
N THR A 74 -11.37 3.23 -11.26
CA THR A 74 -12.02 2.50 -10.18
C THR A 74 -12.14 1.02 -10.53
N PHE A 75 -11.69 0.16 -9.65
CA PHE A 75 -11.79 -1.29 -9.80
C PHE A 75 -12.58 -1.89 -8.65
N SER A 76 -13.12 -3.09 -8.86
CA SER A 76 -13.73 -3.81 -7.75
C SER A 76 -12.67 -4.15 -6.70
N HIS A 77 -13.12 -4.32 -5.46
CA HIS A 77 -12.25 -4.64 -4.34
C HIS A 77 -11.42 -5.90 -4.59
N GLN A 78 -12.04 -6.91 -5.20
CA GLN A 78 -11.37 -8.18 -5.48
C GLN A 78 -10.25 -8.01 -6.49
N ILE A 79 -10.49 -7.21 -7.53
CA ILE A 79 -9.48 -6.94 -8.56
C ILE A 79 -8.32 -6.14 -7.97
N VAL A 80 -8.62 -5.14 -7.15
CA VAL A 80 -7.56 -4.36 -6.49
C VAL A 80 -6.68 -5.25 -5.63
N ARG A 81 -7.28 -6.18 -4.89
CA ARG A 81 -6.50 -7.12 -4.08
C ARG A 81 -5.56 -7.96 -4.92
N ALA A 82 -6.05 -8.47 -6.05
CA ALA A 82 -5.24 -9.28 -6.95
C ALA A 82 -4.09 -8.47 -7.55
N ILE A 83 -4.38 -7.24 -8.03
CA ILE A 83 -3.37 -6.36 -8.60
C ILE A 83 -2.32 -6.01 -7.56
N PHE A 84 -2.74 -5.64 -6.35
CA PHE A 84 -1.80 -5.27 -5.30
C PHE A 84 -0.92 -6.45 -4.89
N THR A 85 -1.50 -7.64 -4.75
CA THR A 85 -0.74 -8.83 -4.39
C THR A 85 0.32 -9.14 -5.44
N GLU A 86 -0.03 -9.01 -6.70
CA GLU A 86 0.92 -9.22 -7.79
C GLU A 86 2.04 -8.18 -7.74
N GLN A 87 1.71 -6.92 -7.53
CA GLN A 87 2.72 -5.86 -7.45
C GLN A 87 3.62 -6.02 -6.23
N LEU A 88 3.09 -6.49 -5.12
CA LEU A 88 3.88 -6.76 -3.94
C LEU A 88 4.89 -7.89 -4.20
N TYR A 89 4.43 -8.97 -4.83
CA TYR A 89 5.31 -10.07 -5.24
C TYR A 89 6.39 -9.56 -6.19
N ARG A 90 5.99 -8.79 -7.20
CA ARG A 90 6.91 -8.21 -8.19
C ARG A 90 7.98 -7.35 -7.51
N ALA A 91 7.57 -6.52 -6.55
CA ALA A 91 8.50 -5.66 -5.82
C ALA A 91 9.57 -6.48 -5.09
N PHE A 92 9.18 -7.58 -4.44
CA PHE A 92 10.16 -8.43 -3.76
C PHE A 92 11.09 -9.14 -4.75
N THR A 93 10.61 -9.52 -5.92
CA THR A 93 11.49 -10.10 -6.95
C THR A 93 12.51 -9.08 -7.44
N ILE A 94 12.10 -7.82 -7.59
CA ILE A 94 13.02 -6.75 -7.95
C ILE A 94 14.11 -6.59 -6.90
N LEU A 95 13.72 -6.57 -5.62
CA LEU A 95 14.68 -6.41 -4.52
C LEU A 95 15.65 -7.59 -4.40
N LYS A 96 15.24 -8.77 -4.83
CA LYS A 96 16.08 -9.98 -4.82
C LYS A 96 16.83 -10.19 -6.14
N ASN A 97 16.71 -9.27 -7.09
CA ASN A 97 17.30 -9.40 -8.43
C ASN A 97 16.84 -10.64 -9.19
N GLU A 98 15.61 -11.07 -8.97
CA GLU A 98 15.04 -12.19 -9.70
C GLU A 98 14.48 -11.70 -11.06
N PRO A 99 14.56 -12.53 -12.12
CA PRO A 99 14.19 -12.09 -13.48
C PRO A 99 12.69 -12.14 -13.76
N TYR A 100 11.87 -11.70 -12.83
CA TYR A 100 10.43 -11.69 -12.99
C TYR A 100 9.94 -10.41 -13.66
N HIS A 101 10.50 -9.26 -13.26
CA HIS A 101 10.08 -7.95 -13.78
C HIS A 101 10.93 -7.53 -14.96
N HIS A 102 10.26 -7.08 -16.02
CA HIS A 102 10.91 -6.51 -17.20
C HIS A 102 10.35 -5.10 -17.44
N GLU A 103 11.23 -4.13 -17.49
CA GLU A 103 10.87 -2.78 -17.86
C GLU A 103 11.26 -2.43 -19.26
#